data_238821be7ae1bbedec9bbbded7a01d6d
#
_entry.id   238821be7ae1bbedec9bbbded7a01d6d
#
_cell.length_a   1.000
_cell.length_b   1.000
_cell.length_c   1.000
_cell.angle_alpha   90.00
_cell.angle_beta   90.00
_cell.angle_gamma   90.00
#
_symmetry.space_group_name_H-M   'P 1'
#
loop_
_entity.id
_entity.type
_entity.pdbx_description
1 polymer ?
#
loop_
_entity_poly.entity_id
_entity_poly.type
_entity_poly.pdbx_seq_one_letter_code
_entity_poly.pdbx_strand_id
1 'polypeptide(L)'
;DPDIDEELLAIVSGWEGFMIVDKHGHILARDINGHGQRISVANYCPNMRGLQIATTTYWENQGIIYLYDCKGHEIWHMEPSSNGNVVAPVNWKGDGTELILLNGNVKYGGMLDGDGDRVVLFPDDGHPDQCAEVLNLTGDPRDEIILWDAHKMYIYTQDRPAPDGPVYHPEKYPEYSASNYRGEFSFAHWDKAGD
;
A
#
# COMPACT_ATOMS: atom_id res chain seq x y z
N ASP A 1 7.22 -14.19 -0.37
CA ASP A 1 6.80 -15.47 -0.98
C ASP A 1 6.99 -16.58 0.05
N PRO A 2 5.91 -17.24 0.52
CA PRO A 2 5.99 -18.30 1.55
C PRO A 2 6.63 -19.61 1.06
N ASP A 3 6.95 -19.72 -0.23
CA ASP A 3 7.65 -20.86 -0.80
C ASP A 3 9.19 -20.68 -0.79
N ILE A 4 9.66 -19.49 -0.42
CA ILE A 4 11.07 -19.11 -0.40
C ILE A 4 11.44 -18.73 1.03
N ASP A 5 12.34 -19.51 1.65
CA ASP A 5 12.81 -19.31 3.04
C ASP A 5 13.94 -18.25 3.09
N GLU A 6 13.67 -17.09 2.47
CA GLU A 6 14.56 -15.93 2.53
C GLU A 6 13.82 -14.63 2.22
N GLU A 7 14.38 -13.53 2.66
CA GLU A 7 13.88 -12.19 2.34
C GLU A 7 14.04 -11.88 0.86
N LEU A 8 12.98 -11.34 0.26
CA LEU A 8 12.95 -10.86 -1.10
C LEU A 8 12.75 -9.35 -1.11
N LEU A 9 13.30 -8.68 -2.10
CA LEU A 9 13.13 -7.25 -2.30
C LEU A 9 12.26 -6.99 -3.53
N ALA A 10 11.14 -6.30 -3.33
CA ALA A 10 10.32 -5.79 -4.41
C ALA A 10 10.73 -4.35 -4.75
N ILE A 11 11.00 -4.08 -6.01
CA ILE A 11 11.56 -2.81 -6.48
C ILE A 11 10.73 -2.28 -7.65
N VAL A 12 10.49 -0.97 -7.64
CA VAL A 12 10.11 -0.23 -8.86
C VAL A 12 11.27 0.70 -9.25
N SER A 13 11.55 0.81 -10.51
CA SER A 13 12.69 1.57 -11.01
C SER A 13 12.40 2.22 -12.35
N GLY A 14 12.21 3.53 -12.37
CA GLY A 14 12.09 4.31 -13.60
C GLY A 14 11.48 3.52 -14.77
N TRP A 15 12.15 3.49 -15.90
CA TRP A 15 11.70 2.76 -17.09
C TRP A 15 11.85 1.23 -17.02
N GLU A 16 12.48 0.71 -15.98
CA GLU A 16 12.66 -0.73 -15.79
C GLU A 16 11.41 -1.43 -15.25
N GLY A 17 10.44 -0.64 -14.76
CA GLY A 17 9.18 -1.12 -14.22
C GLY A 17 9.32 -1.76 -12.84
N PHE A 18 8.68 -2.89 -12.64
CA PHE A 18 8.64 -3.64 -11.39
C PHE A 18 9.52 -4.90 -11.48
N MET A 19 10.17 -5.26 -10.37
CA MET A 19 10.91 -6.51 -10.25
C MET A 19 10.93 -7.04 -8.81
N ILE A 20 11.09 -8.35 -8.68
CA ILE A 20 11.42 -9.04 -7.43
C ILE A 20 12.83 -9.59 -7.54
N VAL A 21 13.66 -9.32 -6.54
CA VAL A 21 15.04 -9.80 -6.50
C VAL A 21 15.32 -10.55 -5.21
N ASP A 22 16.20 -11.54 -5.26
CA ASP A 22 16.71 -12.26 -4.10
C ASP A 22 17.86 -11.49 -3.42
N LYS A 23 18.32 -11.99 -2.27
CA LYS A 23 19.47 -11.42 -1.53
C LYS A 23 20.80 -11.46 -2.29
N HIS A 24 20.89 -12.20 -3.38
CA HIS A 24 22.08 -12.27 -4.25
C HIS A 24 21.99 -11.34 -5.46
N GLY A 25 20.85 -10.65 -5.63
CA GLY A 25 20.59 -9.74 -6.73
C GLY A 25 20.07 -10.43 -8.00
N HIS A 26 19.65 -11.70 -7.90
CA HIS A 26 19.01 -12.35 -9.05
C HIS A 26 17.57 -11.87 -9.19
N ILE A 27 17.18 -11.53 -10.40
CA ILE A 27 15.81 -11.14 -10.71
C ILE A 27 14.96 -12.41 -10.82
N LEU A 28 14.00 -12.55 -9.91
CA LEU A 28 13.06 -13.68 -9.86
C LEU A 28 11.82 -13.42 -10.71
N ALA A 29 11.36 -12.17 -10.74
CA ALA A 29 10.24 -11.72 -11.56
C ALA A 29 10.48 -10.29 -12.03
N ARG A 30 9.93 -9.94 -13.18
CA ARG A 30 10.01 -8.59 -13.75
C ARG A 30 8.81 -8.32 -14.65
N ASP A 31 8.28 -7.09 -14.55
CA ASP A 31 7.30 -6.55 -15.48
C ASP A 31 7.72 -5.15 -15.93
N ILE A 32 7.82 -4.93 -17.25
CA ILE A 32 8.16 -3.63 -17.84
C ILE A 32 6.86 -2.87 -18.11
N ASN A 33 6.28 -2.34 -17.06
CA ASN A 33 4.98 -1.69 -17.08
C ASN A 33 5.04 -0.15 -17.18
N GLY A 34 6.20 0.41 -17.50
CA GLY A 34 6.45 1.84 -17.60
C GLY A 34 7.28 2.40 -16.46
N HIS A 35 7.20 3.70 -16.23
CA HIS A 35 7.98 4.37 -15.19
C HIS A 35 7.39 4.10 -13.80
N GLY A 36 7.93 3.11 -13.11
CA GLY A 36 7.53 2.79 -11.73
C GLY A 36 7.89 3.90 -10.75
N GLN A 37 6.94 4.28 -9.90
CA GLN A 37 7.10 5.43 -9.00
C GLN A 37 6.99 5.06 -7.54
N ARG A 38 6.02 4.25 -7.16
CA ARG A 38 5.79 3.83 -5.79
C ARG A 38 5.49 2.33 -5.73
N ILE A 39 5.79 1.75 -4.57
CA ILE A 39 5.58 0.34 -4.30
C ILE A 39 5.21 0.14 -2.85
N SER A 40 4.39 -0.84 -2.58
CA SER A 40 4.11 -1.34 -1.24
C SER A 40 3.87 -2.84 -1.27
N VAL A 41 4.13 -3.49 -0.14
CA VAL A 41 3.96 -4.94 0.03
C VAL A 41 3.13 -5.18 1.27
N ALA A 42 1.98 -5.84 1.12
CA ALA A 42 1.07 -6.09 2.24
C ALA A 42 0.09 -7.22 1.95
N ASN A 43 -0.74 -7.55 2.95
CA ASN A 43 -1.79 -8.55 2.81
C ASN A 43 -3.07 -7.92 2.24
N TYR A 44 -3.09 -7.60 0.96
CA TYR A 44 -4.25 -7.01 0.29
C TYR A 44 -5.33 -8.05 -0.04
N CYS A 45 -4.92 -9.29 -0.32
CA CYS A 45 -5.81 -10.38 -0.71
C CYS A 45 -5.76 -11.52 0.32
N PRO A 46 -6.60 -11.51 1.37
CA PRO A 46 -6.49 -12.45 2.49
C PRO A 46 -6.71 -13.91 2.13
N ASN A 47 -7.34 -14.18 0.99
CA ASN A 47 -7.57 -15.53 0.48
C ASN A 47 -6.45 -16.04 -0.44
N MET A 48 -5.44 -15.21 -0.69
CA MET A 48 -4.31 -15.54 -1.54
C MET A 48 -3.07 -15.79 -0.68
N ARG A 49 -2.38 -16.88 -0.95
CA ARG A 49 -1.16 -17.22 -0.21
C ARG A 49 -0.03 -16.25 -0.54
N GLY A 50 0.64 -15.74 0.48
CA GLY A 50 1.72 -14.76 0.36
C GLY A 50 1.22 -13.31 0.36
N LEU A 51 2.14 -12.37 0.43
CA LEU A 51 1.83 -10.95 0.37
C LEU A 51 1.69 -10.51 -1.09
N GLN A 52 0.89 -9.48 -1.31
CA GLN A 52 0.74 -8.86 -2.62
C GLN A 52 1.57 -7.59 -2.70
N ILE A 53 1.88 -7.19 -3.93
CA ILE A 53 2.74 -6.06 -4.23
C ILE A 53 1.93 -5.07 -5.06
N ALA A 54 1.66 -3.89 -4.50
CA ALA A 54 1.00 -2.81 -5.20
C ALA A 54 2.04 -1.81 -5.72
N THR A 55 1.91 -1.39 -6.98
CA THR A 55 2.79 -0.40 -7.59
C THR A 55 2.00 0.67 -8.33
N THR A 56 2.59 1.83 -8.56
CA THR A 56 2.03 2.84 -9.46
C THR A 56 3.06 3.36 -10.43
N THR A 57 2.61 3.73 -11.63
CA THR A 57 3.44 4.38 -12.64
C THR A 57 3.30 5.91 -12.58
N TYR A 58 4.25 6.63 -13.18
CA TYR A 58 4.22 8.09 -13.27
C TYR A 58 4.45 8.54 -14.72
N TRP A 59 5.61 8.86 -15.17
CA TRP A 59 5.86 9.43 -16.50
C TRP A 59 5.27 8.62 -17.66
N GLU A 60 4.68 9.31 -18.65
CA GLU A 60 4.06 8.79 -19.87
C GLU A 60 2.77 7.98 -19.66
N ASN A 61 2.75 7.05 -18.72
CA ASN A 61 1.57 6.27 -18.31
C ASN A 61 1.22 6.58 -16.87
N GLN A 62 0.71 7.76 -16.63
CA GLN A 62 0.55 8.30 -15.28
C GLN A 62 -0.57 7.61 -14.51
N GLY A 63 -0.23 7.17 -13.28
CA GLY A 63 -1.21 6.76 -12.29
C GLY A 63 -1.80 5.38 -12.50
N ILE A 64 -1.26 4.56 -13.39
CA ILE A 64 -1.68 3.16 -13.49
C ILE A 64 -1.25 2.44 -12.21
N ILE A 65 -2.20 1.78 -11.55
CA ILE A 65 -1.96 0.96 -10.38
C ILE A 65 -1.99 -0.49 -10.81
N TYR A 66 -0.98 -1.22 -10.39
CA TYR A 66 -0.87 -2.67 -10.58
C TYR A 66 -0.88 -3.36 -9.23
N LEU A 67 -1.53 -4.50 -9.15
CA LEU A 67 -1.39 -5.45 -8.05
C LEU A 67 -0.81 -6.75 -8.57
N TYR A 68 0.25 -7.22 -7.91
CA TYR A 68 0.92 -8.48 -8.21
C TYR A 68 0.81 -9.45 -7.03
N ASP A 69 0.84 -10.73 -7.31
CA ASP A 69 1.04 -11.75 -6.29
C ASP A 69 2.50 -11.76 -5.79
N CYS A 70 2.79 -12.58 -4.78
CA CYS A 70 4.13 -12.71 -4.21
C CYS A 70 5.18 -13.31 -5.16
N LYS A 71 4.78 -13.81 -6.33
CA LYS A 71 5.64 -14.33 -7.38
C LYS A 71 5.82 -13.36 -8.54
N GLY A 72 5.16 -12.20 -8.47
CA GLY A 72 5.23 -11.15 -9.48
C GLY A 72 4.28 -11.35 -10.67
N HIS A 73 3.28 -12.25 -10.56
CA HIS A 73 2.24 -12.34 -11.56
C HIS A 73 1.21 -11.23 -11.32
N GLU A 74 0.84 -10.52 -12.36
CA GLU A 74 -0.21 -9.51 -12.30
C GLU A 74 -1.56 -10.14 -11.93
N ILE A 75 -2.19 -9.58 -10.90
CA ILE A 75 -3.55 -9.94 -10.48
C ILE A 75 -4.53 -9.05 -11.24
N TRP A 76 -4.30 -7.73 -11.20
CA TRP A 76 -5.04 -6.73 -11.95
C TRP A 76 -4.23 -5.43 -12.12
N HIS A 77 -4.68 -4.59 -13.03
CA HIS A 77 -4.29 -3.18 -13.10
C HIS A 77 -5.50 -2.30 -13.36
N MET A 78 -5.38 -1.03 -13.01
CA MET A 78 -6.40 -0.01 -13.25
C MET A 78 -5.78 1.34 -13.54
N GLU A 79 -6.48 2.15 -14.34
CA GLU A 79 -6.13 3.54 -14.61
C GLU A 79 -7.05 4.46 -13.81
N PRO A 80 -6.64 4.91 -12.61
CA PRO A 80 -7.42 5.90 -11.88
C PRO A 80 -7.35 7.26 -12.60
N SER A 81 -8.41 8.05 -12.46
CA SER A 81 -8.52 9.35 -13.14
C SER A 81 -7.70 10.45 -12.49
N SER A 82 -6.94 10.17 -11.44
CA SER A 82 -6.06 11.13 -10.75
C SER A 82 -4.66 10.60 -10.59
N ASN A 83 -3.70 11.52 -10.64
CA ASN A 83 -2.29 11.25 -10.35
C ASN A 83 -1.98 11.47 -8.87
N GLY A 84 -0.78 11.08 -8.43
CA GLY A 84 -0.31 11.32 -7.07
C GLY A 84 -0.80 10.28 -6.06
N ASN A 85 -1.07 9.06 -6.53
CA ASN A 85 -1.45 7.95 -5.65
C ASN A 85 -0.28 7.55 -4.75
N VAL A 86 -0.56 7.41 -3.46
CA VAL A 86 0.43 7.07 -2.43
C VAL A 86 0.77 5.59 -2.49
N VAL A 87 -0.23 4.76 -2.79
CA VAL A 87 -0.13 3.29 -2.82
C VAL A 87 0.41 2.74 -1.50
N ALA A 88 0.00 3.34 -0.38
CA ALA A 88 0.39 2.91 0.96
C ALA A 88 -0.55 1.84 1.50
N PRO A 89 -0.03 0.83 2.23
CA PRO A 89 -0.88 -0.13 2.92
C PRO A 89 -1.53 0.51 4.14
N VAL A 90 -2.81 0.19 4.36
CA VAL A 90 -3.60 0.71 5.47
C VAL A 90 -4.27 -0.45 6.22
N ASN A 91 -3.86 -0.66 7.46
CA ASN A 91 -4.55 -1.57 8.38
C ASN A 91 -5.83 -0.90 8.90
N TRP A 92 -6.78 -0.67 8.00
CA TRP A 92 -8.01 0.08 8.29
C TRP A 92 -9.01 -0.69 9.14
N LYS A 93 -9.11 -1.99 8.92
CA LYS A 93 -10.08 -2.85 9.62
C LYS A 93 -9.50 -3.51 10.87
N GLY A 94 -8.19 -3.72 10.94
CA GLY A 94 -7.54 -4.47 12.01
C GLY A 94 -7.75 -5.98 11.94
N ASP A 95 -8.24 -6.50 10.82
CA ASP A 95 -8.60 -7.90 10.60
C ASP A 95 -7.51 -8.72 9.86
N GLY A 96 -6.34 -8.13 9.67
CA GLY A 96 -5.24 -8.74 8.91
C GLY A 96 -5.30 -8.49 7.41
N THR A 97 -6.32 -7.76 6.92
CA THR A 97 -6.41 -7.34 5.52
C THR A 97 -6.13 -5.85 5.42
N GLU A 98 -5.17 -5.50 4.59
CA GLU A 98 -4.83 -4.10 4.35
C GLU A 98 -5.54 -3.55 3.11
N LEU A 99 -5.76 -2.25 3.10
CA LEU A 99 -6.28 -1.51 1.95
C LEU A 99 -5.14 -0.74 1.29
N ILE A 100 -5.32 -0.35 0.03
CA ILE A 100 -4.37 0.46 -0.73
C ILE A 100 -4.85 1.91 -0.69
N LEU A 101 -4.12 2.80 0.00
CA LEU A 101 -4.43 4.23 -0.03
C LEU A 101 -4.04 4.82 -1.38
N LEU A 102 -4.98 5.46 -2.05
CA LEU A 102 -4.72 6.24 -3.25
C LEU A 102 -4.25 7.66 -2.89
N ASN A 103 -5.19 8.54 -2.60
CA ASN A 103 -4.97 9.92 -2.18
C ASN A 103 -6.27 10.46 -1.57
N GLY A 104 -6.25 11.72 -1.12
CA GLY A 104 -7.42 12.37 -0.51
C GLY A 104 -8.47 12.89 -1.47
N ASN A 105 -8.33 12.74 -2.79
CA ASN A 105 -9.30 13.32 -3.73
C ASN A 105 -10.69 12.71 -3.54
N VAL A 106 -11.70 13.59 -3.33
CA VAL A 106 -13.08 13.18 -3.00
C VAL A 106 -13.72 12.32 -4.09
N LYS A 107 -13.36 12.60 -5.35
CA LYS A 107 -13.96 11.92 -6.50
C LYS A 107 -13.20 10.67 -6.93
N TYR A 108 -11.88 10.72 -6.90
CA TYR A 108 -11.01 9.70 -7.48
C TYR A 108 -10.07 9.02 -6.47
N GLY A 109 -9.91 9.63 -5.29
CA GLY A 109 -9.10 9.09 -4.20
C GLY A 109 -9.83 8.08 -3.34
N GLY A 110 -9.37 7.88 -2.11
CA GLY A 110 -9.89 6.89 -1.19
C GLY A 110 -8.98 5.68 -1.07
N MET A 111 -9.54 4.54 -0.71
CA MET A 111 -8.78 3.29 -0.55
C MET A 111 -9.41 2.15 -1.35
N LEU A 112 -8.55 1.35 -1.99
CA LEU A 112 -8.93 0.13 -2.69
C LEU A 112 -8.75 -1.09 -1.78
N ASP A 113 -9.56 -2.10 -2.01
CA ASP A 113 -9.29 -3.45 -1.50
C ASP A 113 -8.44 -4.27 -2.49
N GLY A 114 -8.22 -5.55 -2.17
CA GLY A 114 -7.43 -6.45 -2.99
C GLY A 114 -8.06 -6.85 -4.32
N ASP A 115 -9.35 -6.61 -4.48
CA ASP A 115 -10.08 -6.84 -5.74
C ASP A 115 -10.06 -5.60 -6.65
N GLY A 116 -9.50 -4.47 -6.15
CA GLY A 116 -9.44 -3.20 -6.86
C GLY A 116 -10.70 -2.34 -6.70
N ASP A 117 -11.62 -2.74 -5.84
CA ASP A 117 -12.82 -1.98 -5.55
C ASP A 117 -12.51 -0.84 -4.56
N ARG A 118 -13.05 0.34 -4.84
CA ARG A 118 -12.88 1.50 -3.97
C ARG A 118 -13.88 1.45 -2.81
N VAL A 119 -13.42 0.96 -1.66
CA VAL A 119 -14.24 0.62 -0.49
C VAL A 119 -14.29 1.70 0.59
N VAL A 120 -13.37 2.66 0.59
CA VAL A 120 -13.38 3.82 1.48
C VAL A 120 -13.25 5.09 0.66
N LEU A 121 -14.13 6.06 0.94
CA LEU A 121 -14.16 7.38 0.32
C LEU A 121 -13.98 8.44 1.40
N PHE A 122 -13.21 9.47 1.11
CA PHE A 122 -13.11 10.64 1.98
C PHE A 122 -14.30 11.58 1.80
N PRO A 123 -14.79 12.23 2.87
CA PRO A 123 -15.87 13.20 2.80
C PRO A 123 -15.41 14.49 2.10
N ASP A 124 -16.34 15.23 1.49
CA ASP A 124 -16.08 16.57 0.95
C ASP A 124 -16.18 17.62 2.08
N ASP A 125 -15.18 17.66 2.96
CA ASP A 125 -15.11 18.53 4.13
C ASP A 125 -14.05 19.64 4.03
N GLY A 126 -13.46 19.77 2.82
CA GLY A 126 -12.44 20.78 2.54
C GLY A 126 -11.02 20.35 2.91
N HIS A 127 -10.77 19.04 3.09
CA HIS A 127 -9.42 18.50 3.23
C HIS A 127 -8.63 18.63 1.92
N PRO A 128 -7.29 18.71 1.98
CA PRO A 128 -6.44 18.66 0.81
C PRO A 128 -6.38 17.23 0.22
N ASP A 129 -6.04 17.12 -1.05
CA ASP A 129 -6.12 15.85 -1.77
C ASP A 129 -4.78 15.22 -2.17
N GLN A 130 -3.66 15.91 -1.96
CA GLN A 130 -2.36 15.45 -2.47
C GLN A 130 -1.38 14.93 -1.42
N CYS A 131 -1.37 15.51 -0.23
CA CYS A 131 -0.49 15.08 0.85
C CYS A 131 -1.23 14.09 1.75
N ALA A 132 -0.77 12.86 1.80
CA ALA A 132 -1.37 11.81 2.60
C ALA A 132 -0.30 10.97 3.30
N GLU A 133 -0.59 10.51 4.50
CA GLU A 133 0.25 9.60 5.29
C GLU A 133 -0.62 8.60 6.04
N VAL A 134 -0.06 7.44 6.35
CA VAL A 134 -0.69 6.37 7.12
C VAL A 134 0.09 6.17 8.40
N LEU A 135 -0.54 6.40 9.55
CA LEU A 135 0.10 6.25 10.86
C LEU A 135 -0.89 5.70 11.88
N ASN A 136 -0.39 4.95 12.86
CA ASN A 136 -1.15 4.61 14.05
C ASN A 136 -0.96 5.71 15.10
N LEU A 137 -1.98 6.50 15.38
CA LEU A 137 -1.91 7.68 16.26
C LEU A 137 -2.76 7.54 17.51
N THR A 138 -3.83 6.75 17.48
CA THR A 138 -4.85 6.77 18.56
C THR A 138 -4.64 5.70 19.61
N GLY A 139 -3.68 4.80 19.42
CA GLY A 139 -3.44 3.65 20.30
C GLY A 139 -4.41 2.48 20.06
N ASP A 140 -5.35 2.61 19.18
CA ASP A 140 -6.03 1.52 18.48
C ASP A 140 -5.02 0.94 17.49
N PRO A 141 -4.86 -0.40 17.37
CA PRO A 141 -3.86 -0.98 16.48
C PRO A 141 -4.17 -0.79 14.98
N ARG A 142 -5.30 -0.18 14.61
CA ARG A 142 -5.62 0.21 13.25
C ARG A 142 -4.94 1.52 12.87
N ASP A 143 -4.74 1.72 11.59
CA ASP A 143 -4.11 2.94 11.07
C ASP A 143 -5.11 4.08 10.91
N GLU A 144 -4.64 5.31 11.13
CA GLU A 144 -5.27 6.54 10.74
C GLU A 144 -4.70 7.06 9.42
N ILE A 145 -5.52 7.82 8.70
CA ILE A 145 -5.10 8.53 7.50
C ILE A 145 -4.97 10.01 7.84
N ILE A 146 -3.82 10.57 7.52
CA ILE A 146 -3.54 11.99 7.68
C ILE A 146 -3.51 12.65 6.31
N LEU A 147 -4.35 13.65 6.11
CA LEU A 147 -4.35 14.51 4.92
C LEU A 147 -3.98 15.93 5.35
N TRP A 148 -3.02 16.57 4.69
CA TRP A 148 -2.58 17.90 5.09
C TRP A 148 -2.14 18.78 3.93
N ASP A 149 -2.13 20.09 4.20
CA ASP A 149 -1.49 21.11 3.41
C ASP A 149 -0.62 22.03 4.30
N ALA A 150 -0.20 23.19 3.79
CA ALA A 150 0.58 24.17 4.54
C ALA A 150 -0.19 24.82 5.72
N HIS A 151 -1.50 24.63 5.81
CA HIS A 151 -2.36 25.37 6.72
C HIS A 151 -3.21 24.46 7.62
N LYS A 152 -3.55 23.25 7.17
CA LYS A 152 -4.49 22.35 7.84
C LYS A 152 -4.02 20.91 7.80
N MET A 153 -4.40 20.18 8.83
CA MET A 153 -4.23 18.73 8.95
C MET A 153 -5.57 18.12 9.33
N TYR A 154 -5.95 17.07 8.60
CA TYR A 154 -7.13 16.27 8.86
C TYR A 154 -6.68 14.86 9.21
N ILE A 155 -7.27 14.27 10.22
CA ILE A 155 -7.00 12.90 10.68
C ILE A 155 -8.29 12.12 10.58
N TYR A 156 -8.30 11.07 9.79
CA TYR A 156 -9.43 10.17 9.63
C TYR A 156 -9.15 8.86 10.34
N THR A 157 -10.06 8.47 11.18
CA THR A 157 -10.01 7.24 11.97
C THR A 157 -11.29 6.42 11.79
N GLN A 158 -11.24 5.16 12.20
CA GLN A 158 -12.41 4.30 12.21
C GLN A 158 -13.45 4.77 13.24
N ASP A 159 -14.70 4.80 12.83
CA ASP A 159 -15.86 5.07 13.69
C ASP A 159 -16.44 3.81 14.37
N ARG A 160 -15.97 2.63 13.97
CA ARG A 160 -16.40 1.34 14.51
C ARG A 160 -15.48 0.88 15.62
N PRO A 161 -16.00 0.13 16.61
CA PRO A 161 -15.15 -0.52 17.60
C PRO A 161 -14.07 -1.38 16.93
N ALA A 162 -12.91 -1.49 17.57
CA ALA A 162 -11.88 -2.43 17.11
C ALA A 162 -12.43 -3.85 17.12
N PRO A 163 -11.96 -4.73 16.23
CA PRO A 163 -12.33 -6.14 16.24
C PRO A 163 -12.01 -6.79 17.58
N ASP A 164 -12.85 -7.73 18.01
CA ASP A 164 -12.56 -8.57 19.18
C ASP A 164 -11.39 -9.52 18.87
N GLY A 165 -10.43 -9.62 19.77
CA GLY A 165 -9.29 -10.54 19.65
C GLY A 165 -7.97 -9.85 19.29
N PRO A 166 -6.93 -10.63 18.93
CA PRO A 166 -5.65 -10.05 18.53
C PRO A 166 -5.82 -9.29 17.21
N VAL A 167 -5.51 -7.99 17.27
CA VAL A 167 -5.56 -7.15 16.09
C VAL A 167 -4.23 -7.28 15.36
N TYR A 168 -4.30 -7.50 14.06
CA TYR A 168 -3.15 -7.47 13.18
C TYR A 168 -2.46 -6.10 13.25
N HIS A 169 -1.17 -6.12 13.47
CA HIS A 169 -0.38 -4.91 13.61
C HIS A 169 0.92 -5.08 12.83
N PRO A 170 0.95 -4.64 11.56
CA PRO A 170 2.15 -4.73 10.76
C PRO A 170 3.25 -3.84 11.34
N GLU A 171 4.47 -4.37 11.43
CA GLU A 171 5.61 -3.56 11.81
C GLU A 171 5.94 -2.58 10.68
N LYS A 172 6.06 -1.30 11.03
CA LYS A 172 6.50 -0.23 10.13
C LYS A 172 7.83 0.32 10.63
N TYR A 173 8.78 0.42 9.72
CA TYR A 173 10.11 0.96 10.03
C TYR A 173 10.27 2.33 9.37
N PRO A 174 9.89 3.42 10.07
CA PRO A 174 9.91 4.77 9.50
C PRO A 174 11.32 5.25 9.11
N GLU A 175 12.38 4.69 9.69
CA GLU A 175 13.77 5.00 9.32
C GLU A 175 14.14 4.61 7.89
N TYR A 176 13.43 3.66 7.29
CA TYR A 176 13.63 3.30 5.88
C TYR A 176 12.85 4.19 4.92
N SER A 177 11.92 4.98 5.42
CA SER A 177 11.11 5.91 4.62
C SER A 177 11.69 7.33 4.55
N ALA A 178 12.97 7.52 4.88
CA ALA A 178 13.61 8.83 4.96
C ALA A 178 13.93 9.49 3.61
N SER A 179 13.59 8.88 2.48
CA SER A 179 13.77 9.50 1.16
C SER A 179 12.55 10.34 0.77
N ASN A 180 12.76 11.38 -0.05
CA ASN A 180 11.68 12.18 -0.63
C ASN A 180 10.73 11.36 -1.52
N TYR A 181 11.12 10.16 -1.90
CA TYR A 181 10.35 9.17 -2.61
C TYR A 181 10.03 8.04 -1.63
N ARG A 182 9.15 8.30 -0.67
CA ARG A 182 8.80 7.35 0.37
C ARG A 182 8.30 6.04 -0.23
N GLY A 183 9.13 5.00 -0.09
CA GLY A 183 8.66 3.63 -0.14
C GLY A 183 8.33 3.22 1.28
N GLU A 184 7.11 2.91 1.59
CA GLU A 184 6.77 2.32 2.87
C GLU A 184 7.09 0.84 2.81
N PHE A 185 7.89 0.39 3.78
CA PHE A 185 8.15 -1.02 3.99
C PHE A 185 7.29 -1.47 5.17
N SER A 186 6.18 -2.16 4.90
CA SER A 186 5.52 -2.97 5.90
C SER A 186 6.18 -4.33 5.88
N PHE A 187 6.86 -4.69 6.96
CA PHE A 187 7.19 -6.09 7.20
C PHE A 187 5.99 -6.72 7.92
N ALA A 188 5.11 -7.33 7.17
CA ALA A 188 4.15 -8.21 7.79
C ALA A 188 4.91 -9.43 8.31
N HIS A 189 4.92 -9.64 9.62
CA HIS A 189 5.26 -10.92 10.19
C HIS A 189 4.13 -11.89 9.88
N TRP A 190 4.20 -12.45 8.71
CA TRP A 190 3.24 -13.36 8.13
C TRP A 190 3.04 -14.63 8.96
N ASP A 191 4.11 -15.06 9.65
CA ASP A 191 4.15 -16.35 10.34
C ASP A 191 3.45 -16.34 11.70
N LYS A 192 2.94 -15.22 12.18
CA LYS A 192 2.39 -15.11 13.53
C LYS A 192 0.88 -14.91 13.62
N ALA A 193 0.20 -14.86 12.50
CA ALA A 193 -1.25 -14.66 12.46
C ALA A 193 -2.05 -15.99 12.42
N GLY A 194 -1.42 -17.13 12.61
CA GLY A 194 -2.12 -18.40 12.42
C GLY A 194 -1.47 -19.67 12.95
N ASP A 195 -0.86 -19.64 14.13
CA ASP A 195 -0.64 -20.85 14.92
C ASP A 195 -1.64 -20.93 16.08
#